data_e66e7412bd18309e28601bf700c19dec
#
_entry.id   e66e7412bd18309e28601bf700c19dec
#
_cell.length_a   1.000
_cell.length_b   1.000
_cell.length_c   1.000
_cell.angle_alpha   90.00
_cell.angle_beta   90.00
_cell.angle_gamma   90.00
#
_symmetry.space_group_name_H-M   'P 1'
#
loop_
_entity.id
_entity.type
_entity.pdbx_description
1 polymer ?
#
loop_
_entity_poly.entity_id
_entity_poly.type
_entity_poly.pdbx_seq_one_letter_code
_entity_poly.pdbx_strand_id
1 'polypeptide(L)'
;MKTALITGASTGIGVVFARQLAQRQMELILVARSRDKLEQLAAELGEQYGVKVTVIVQDLTVAGAGKLVYDTVNQKGINVDLLVNNAGFGDYGAFSEQDLARQLEMIQLNNLVLVELSHYFLRPMLARTGGAIINVASIAGFQPLPYLSVYAATKAFVLSFSESLWAENKEKGVEILALCPGPTESNFFEVARFPSAFMGKNGRLDSAEVVVQEALTALANKRPNVVAGKFANNWTSPIQKY
;
A
#
# COMPACT_ATOMS: atom_id res chain seq x y z
N MET A 1 19.92 8.84 -7.83
CA MET A 1 19.15 8.53 -6.60
C MET A 1 18.03 7.58 -6.97
N LYS A 2 17.59 6.73 -6.04
CA LYS A 2 16.42 5.87 -6.24
C LYS A 2 15.14 6.63 -5.92
N THR A 3 14.07 6.35 -6.67
CA THR A 3 12.77 7.01 -6.49
C THR A 3 11.70 6.03 -6.03
N ALA A 4 10.93 6.41 -5.01
CA ALA A 4 9.77 5.66 -4.56
C ALA A 4 8.47 6.40 -4.88
N LEU A 5 7.47 5.68 -5.43
CA LEU A 5 6.11 6.17 -5.60
C LEU A 5 5.22 5.54 -4.53
N ILE A 6 4.48 6.38 -3.81
CA ILE A 6 3.62 5.95 -2.70
C ILE A 6 2.19 6.44 -2.96
N THR A 7 1.24 5.51 -3.06
CA THR A 7 -0.18 5.85 -3.13
C THR A 7 -0.79 5.93 -1.73
N GLY A 8 -1.81 6.78 -1.55
CA GLY A 8 -2.39 7.03 -0.22
C GLY A 8 -1.42 7.70 0.75
N ALA A 9 -0.51 8.54 0.23
CA ALA A 9 0.58 9.15 0.99
C ALA A 9 0.15 10.30 1.92
N SER A 10 -1.14 10.61 2.04
CA SER A 10 -1.62 11.76 2.84
C SER A 10 -1.94 11.41 4.29
N THR A 11 -1.99 10.13 4.67
CA THR A 11 -2.32 9.69 6.06
C THR A 11 -1.74 8.31 6.37
N GLY A 12 -1.66 7.98 7.67
CA GLY A 12 -1.38 6.63 8.17
C GLY A 12 -0.08 6.02 7.64
N ILE A 13 -0.15 4.75 7.25
CA ILE A 13 0.99 3.96 6.78
C ILE A 13 1.71 4.62 5.59
N GLY A 14 0.97 5.30 4.69
CA GLY A 14 1.55 5.99 3.53
C GLY A 14 2.48 7.15 3.91
N VAL A 15 2.12 7.95 4.92
CA VAL A 15 2.98 9.02 5.46
C VAL A 15 4.25 8.44 6.08
N VAL A 16 4.10 7.33 6.81
CA VAL A 16 5.26 6.67 7.45
C VAL A 16 6.20 6.06 6.40
N PHE A 17 5.67 5.45 5.33
CA PHE A 17 6.50 5.06 4.19
C PHE A 17 7.28 6.25 3.62
N ALA A 18 6.60 7.40 3.39
CA ALA A 18 7.26 8.58 2.86
C ALA A 18 8.40 9.04 3.75
N ARG A 19 8.18 9.14 5.07
CA ARG A 19 9.22 9.54 6.05
C ARG A 19 10.38 8.57 6.09
N GLN A 20 10.12 7.27 6.22
CA GLN A 20 11.18 6.27 6.31
C GLN A 20 11.98 6.12 5.02
N LEU A 21 11.37 6.33 3.85
CA LEU A 21 12.07 6.30 2.56
C LEU A 21 12.87 7.58 2.31
N ALA A 22 12.35 8.75 2.71
CA ALA A 22 13.11 10.01 2.69
C ALA A 22 14.35 9.93 3.59
N GLN A 23 14.22 9.39 4.81
CA GLN A 23 15.36 9.13 5.69
C GLN A 23 16.44 8.24 5.06
N ARG A 24 16.05 7.34 4.15
CA ARG A 24 16.96 6.48 3.36
C ARG A 24 17.44 7.15 2.07
N GLN A 25 17.28 8.48 1.96
CA GLN A 25 17.72 9.29 0.84
C GLN A 25 17.10 8.88 -0.51
N MET A 26 15.84 8.40 -0.51
CA MET A 26 15.08 8.18 -1.73
C MET A 26 14.34 9.47 -2.13
N GLU A 27 14.33 9.78 -3.42
CA GLU A 27 13.37 10.74 -3.98
C GLU A 27 11.96 10.16 -3.92
N LEU A 28 10.94 11.01 -3.77
CA LEU A 28 9.57 10.55 -3.54
C LEU A 28 8.59 11.09 -4.57
N ILE A 29 7.62 10.25 -4.92
CA ILE A 29 6.39 10.66 -5.62
C ILE A 29 5.23 10.32 -4.68
N LEU A 30 4.53 11.33 -4.18
CA LEU A 30 3.42 11.20 -3.27
C LEU A 30 2.09 11.35 -4.03
N VAL A 31 1.24 10.32 -3.98
CA VAL A 31 -0.04 10.29 -4.69
C VAL A 31 -1.20 10.18 -3.71
N ALA A 32 -2.10 11.14 -3.69
CA ALA A 32 -3.37 11.13 -2.96
C ALA A 32 -4.32 12.24 -3.47
N ARG A 33 -5.51 12.33 -2.88
CA ARG A 33 -6.51 13.37 -3.21
C ARG A 33 -6.25 14.71 -2.53
N SER A 34 -5.71 14.68 -1.31
CA SER A 34 -5.56 15.85 -0.43
C SER A 34 -4.29 16.63 -0.77
N ARG A 35 -4.41 17.63 -1.65
CA ARG A 35 -3.30 18.48 -2.09
C ARG A 35 -2.52 19.06 -0.91
N ASP A 36 -3.20 19.75 -0.01
CA ASP A 36 -2.56 20.47 1.10
C ASP A 36 -1.73 19.55 1.99
N LYS A 37 -2.26 18.35 2.30
CA LYS A 37 -1.53 17.36 3.10
C LYS A 37 -0.29 16.82 2.37
N LEU A 38 -0.37 16.63 1.05
CA LEU A 38 0.77 16.16 0.26
C LEU A 38 1.84 17.23 0.15
N GLU A 39 1.46 18.50 -0.08
CA GLU A 39 2.39 19.63 -0.20
C GLU A 39 3.07 19.92 1.15
N GLN A 40 2.32 19.86 2.26
CA GLN A 40 2.89 19.98 3.60
C GLN A 40 3.91 18.88 3.89
N LEU A 41 3.58 17.61 3.59
CA LEU A 41 4.49 16.49 3.77
C LEU A 41 5.72 16.62 2.86
N ALA A 42 5.52 17.06 1.61
CA ALA A 42 6.62 17.27 0.68
C ALA A 42 7.61 18.35 1.14
N ALA A 43 7.10 19.46 1.67
CA ALA A 43 7.92 20.51 2.26
C ALA A 43 8.70 20.02 3.49
N GLU A 44 8.01 19.34 4.43
CA GLU A 44 8.64 18.73 5.61
C GLU A 44 9.80 17.81 5.23
N LEU A 45 9.56 16.87 4.29
CA LEU A 45 10.58 15.88 3.91
C LEU A 45 11.72 16.50 3.11
N GLY A 46 11.44 17.50 2.27
CA GLY A 46 12.46 18.25 1.53
C GLY A 46 13.37 19.03 2.46
N GLU A 47 12.80 19.71 3.46
CA GLU A 47 13.55 20.48 4.47
C GLU A 47 14.39 19.57 5.38
N GLN A 48 13.76 18.49 5.89
CA GLN A 48 14.41 17.63 6.89
C GLN A 48 15.48 16.72 6.30
N TYR A 49 15.28 16.19 5.08
CA TYR A 49 16.15 15.16 4.51
C TYR A 49 16.86 15.59 3.22
N GLY A 50 16.55 16.75 2.67
CA GLY A 50 17.13 17.25 1.42
C GLY A 50 16.73 16.45 0.17
N VAL A 51 15.68 15.64 0.23
CA VAL A 51 15.23 14.82 -0.90
C VAL A 51 14.22 15.56 -1.76
N LYS A 52 14.24 15.25 -3.07
CA LYS A 52 13.22 15.75 -3.99
C LYS A 52 11.91 15.01 -3.78
N VAL A 53 10.82 15.76 -3.60
CA VAL A 53 9.46 15.20 -3.45
C VAL A 53 8.56 15.76 -4.55
N THR A 54 7.96 14.88 -5.33
CA THR A 54 6.98 15.22 -6.38
C THR A 54 5.58 14.90 -5.88
N VAL A 55 4.68 15.86 -5.92
CA VAL A 55 3.27 15.66 -5.55
C VAL A 55 2.44 15.41 -6.81
N ILE A 56 1.60 14.37 -6.79
CA ILE A 56 0.58 14.08 -7.80
C ILE A 56 -0.77 14.01 -7.09
N VAL A 57 -1.61 15.00 -7.33
CA VAL A 57 -2.98 15.02 -6.80
C VAL A 57 -3.86 14.23 -7.74
N GLN A 58 -4.28 13.04 -7.32
CA GLN A 58 -5.11 12.13 -8.11
C GLN A 58 -6.10 11.39 -7.24
N ASP A 59 -7.36 11.37 -7.67
CA ASP A 59 -8.35 10.44 -7.12
C ASP A 59 -8.18 9.08 -7.80
N LEU A 60 -7.78 8.10 -7.01
CA LEU A 60 -7.52 6.74 -7.49
C LEU A 60 -8.78 5.86 -7.55
N THR A 61 -9.95 6.38 -7.12
CA THR A 61 -11.24 5.69 -7.29
C THR A 61 -11.80 5.83 -8.70
N VAL A 62 -11.24 6.75 -9.49
CA VAL A 62 -11.66 6.98 -10.88
C VAL A 62 -11.03 5.94 -11.80
N ALA A 63 -11.82 5.38 -12.72
CA ALA A 63 -11.32 4.42 -13.70
C ALA A 63 -10.18 5.02 -14.55
N GLY A 64 -9.12 4.24 -14.78
CA GLY A 64 -7.94 4.67 -15.52
C GLY A 64 -6.98 5.59 -14.74
N ALA A 65 -7.24 5.82 -13.45
CA ALA A 65 -6.38 6.67 -12.62
C ALA A 65 -4.93 6.15 -12.52
N GLY A 66 -4.75 4.83 -12.51
CA GLY A 66 -3.41 4.23 -12.53
C GLY A 66 -2.62 4.62 -13.79
N LYS A 67 -3.29 4.64 -14.94
CA LYS A 67 -2.66 5.10 -16.19
C LYS A 67 -2.29 6.58 -16.14
N LEU A 68 -3.16 7.44 -15.63
CA LEU A 68 -2.88 8.87 -15.48
C LEU A 68 -1.67 9.14 -14.60
N VAL A 69 -1.55 8.42 -13.47
CA VAL A 69 -0.36 8.51 -12.61
C VAL A 69 0.89 8.06 -13.35
N TYR A 70 0.85 6.92 -14.04
CA TYR A 70 1.98 6.41 -14.82
C TYR A 70 2.41 7.39 -15.91
N ASP A 71 1.47 7.91 -16.70
CA ASP A 71 1.74 8.87 -17.77
C ASP A 71 2.37 10.16 -17.22
N THR A 72 1.86 10.66 -16.08
CA THR A 72 2.40 11.85 -15.40
C THR A 72 3.85 11.64 -14.95
N VAL A 73 4.17 10.47 -14.41
CA VAL A 73 5.54 10.11 -14.00
C VAL A 73 6.47 10.00 -15.21
N ASN A 74 5.99 9.36 -16.27
CA ASN A 74 6.73 9.19 -17.53
C ASN A 74 7.04 10.51 -18.21
N GLN A 75 6.07 11.45 -18.29
CA GLN A 75 6.26 12.77 -18.85
C GLN A 75 7.32 13.59 -18.11
N LYS A 76 7.52 13.32 -16.82
CA LYS A 76 8.58 13.94 -16.01
C LYS A 76 9.94 13.24 -16.17
N GLY A 77 10.04 12.17 -16.94
CA GLY A 77 11.26 11.38 -17.12
C GLY A 77 11.74 10.66 -15.85
N ILE A 78 10.86 10.39 -14.90
CA ILE A 78 11.23 9.79 -13.62
C ILE A 78 11.14 8.26 -13.69
N ASN A 79 12.21 7.57 -13.33
CA ASN A 79 12.22 6.12 -13.14
C ASN A 79 11.82 5.79 -11.70
N VAL A 80 10.77 4.99 -11.51
CA VAL A 80 10.33 4.51 -10.20
C VAL A 80 11.06 3.20 -9.86
N ASP A 81 11.81 3.21 -8.77
CA ASP A 81 12.55 2.03 -8.28
C ASP A 81 11.76 1.25 -7.23
N LEU A 82 10.87 1.92 -6.50
CA LEU A 82 9.96 1.29 -5.54
C LEU A 82 8.54 1.83 -5.74
N LEU A 83 7.61 0.95 -6.03
CA LEU A 83 6.18 1.25 -6.01
C LEU A 83 5.56 0.76 -4.69
N VAL A 84 4.90 1.64 -3.94
CA VAL A 84 4.12 1.29 -2.75
C VAL A 84 2.64 1.51 -3.04
N ASN A 85 1.93 0.46 -3.37
CA ASN A 85 0.49 0.43 -3.52
C ASN A 85 -0.16 0.34 -2.12
N ASN A 86 -0.31 1.51 -1.47
CA ASN A 86 -0.84 1.62 -0.12
C ASN A 86 -2.27 2.19 -0.08
N ALA A 87 -2.71 2.94 -1.09
CA ALA A 87 -4.05 3.49 -1.13
C ALA A 87 -5.12 2.40 -0.98
N GLY A 88 -6.05 2.61 -0.07
CA GLY A 88 -7.15 1.70 0.17
C GLY A 88 -8.00 2.12 1.36
N PHE A 89 -9.22 1.62 1.42
CA PHE A 89 -10.10 1.80 2.58
C PHE A 89 -10.93 0.54 2.81
N GLY A 90 -11.58 0.49 3.96
CA GLY A 90 -12.57 -0.52 4.34
C GLY A 90 -13.93 0.12 4.59
N ASP A 91 -14.95 -0.72 4.75
CA ASP A 91 -16.28 -0.29 5.16
C ASP A 91 -16.92 -1.40 6.00
N TYR A 92 -17.30 -1.07 7.23
CA TYR A 92 -17.85 -2.02 8.20
C TYR A 92 -19.38 -1.93 8.22
N GLY A 93 -20.07 -3.05 8.11
CA GLY A 93 -21.53 -3.14 8.20
C GLY A 93 -22.07 -4.42 7.56
N ALA A 94 -23.35 -4.71 7.81
CA ALA A 94 -24.04 -5.80 7.13
C ALA A 94 -24.11 -5.51 5.62
N PHE A 95 -23.69 -6.45 4.78
CA PHE A 95 -23.55 -6.22 3.33
C PHE A 95 -24.85 -5.74 2.67
N SER A 96 -25.98 -6.25 3.13
CA SER A 96 -27.32 -5.86 2.61
C SER A 96 -27.71 -4.40 2.95
N GLU A 97 -27.04 -3.78 3.90
CA GLU A 97 -27.32 -2.42 4.39
C GLU A 97 -26.27 -1.40 3.93
N GLN A 98 -25.16 -1.88 3.35
CA GLN A 98 -24.09 -1.01 2.87
C GLN A 98 -24.44 -0.37 1.53
N ASP A 99 -23.92 0.83 1.30
CA ASP A 99 -24.02 1.53 0.02
C ASP A 99 -23.20 0.79 -1.05
N LEU A 100 -23.86 0.30 -2.08
CA LEU A 100 -23.24 -0.43 -3.20
C LEU A 100 -22.17 0.41 -3.89
N ALA A 101 -22.41 1.72 -4.11
CA ALA A 101 -21.43 2.57 -4.79
C ALA A 101 -20.10 2.61 -4.01
N ARG A 102 -20.17 2.72 -2.69
CA ARG A 102 -18.98 2.69 -1.82
C ARG A 102 -18.27 1.33 -1.84
N GLN A 103 -19.01 0.21 -1.94
CA GLN A 103 -18.40 -1.11 -2.08
C GLN A 103 -17.65 -1.24 -3.42
N LEU A 104 -18.21 -0.72 -4.51
CA LEU A 104 -17.58 -0.72 -5.83
C LEU A 104 -16.36 0.21 -5.87
N GLU A 105 -16.44 1.39 -5.26
CA GLU A 105 -15.27 2.28 -5.08
C GLU A 105 -14.14 1.59 -4.30
N MET A 106 -14.48 0.79 -3.27
CA MET A 106 -13.49 0.02 -2.52
C MET A 106 -12.78 -0.99 -3.42
N ILE A 107 -13.50 -1.72 -4.26
CA ILE A 107 -12.91 -2.66 -5.22
C ILE A 107 -12.03 -1.90 -6.24
N GLN A 108 -12.51 -0.77 -6.74
CA GLN A 108 -11.75 0.07 -7.67
C GLN A 108 -10.42 0.51 -7.06
N LEU A 109 -10.43 1.04 -5.82
CA LEU A 109 -9.24 1.54 -5.16
C LEU A 109 -8.31 0.42 -4.67
N ASN A 110 -8.87 -0.60 -3.99
CA ASN A 110 -8.05 -1.63 -3.36
C ASN A 110 -7.47 -2.63 -4.37
N ASN A 111 -8.14 -2.85 -5.53
CA ASN A 111 -7.77 -3.89 -6.48
C ASN A 111 -7.45 -3.34 -7.88
N LEU A 112 -8.39 -2.67 -8.56
CA LEU A 112 -8.21 -2.35 -9.97
C LEU A 112 -7.03 -1.40 -10.20
N VAL A 113 -6.96 -0.29 -9.47
CA VAL A 113 -5.85 0.67 -9.60
C VAL A 113 -4.52 0.07 -9.15
N LEU A 114 -4.53 -0.82 -8.16
CA LEU A 114 -3.33 -1.55 -7.72
C LEU A 114 -2.79 -2.44 -8.84
N VAL A 115 -3.67 -3.16 -9.55
CA VAL A 115 -3.30 -3.98 -10.71
C VAL A 115 -2.77 -3.10 -11.84
N GLU A 116 -3.45 -1.98 -12.17
CA GLU A 116 -3.00 -1.02 -13.18
C GLU A 116 -1.58 -0.51 -12.88
N LEU A 117 -1.35 0.02 -11.69
CA LEU A 117 -0.05 0.56 -11.29
C LEU A 117 1.03 -0.53 -11.28
N SER A 118 0.71 -1.71 -10.71
CA SER A 118 1.65 -2.83 -10.74
C SER A 118 2.03 -3.21 -12.17
N HIS A 119 1.06 -3.31 -13.08
CA HIS A 119 1.30 -3.65 -14.48
C HIS A 119 2.18 -2.61 -15.19
N TYR A 120 1.85 -1.32 -15.03
CA TYR A 120 2.57 -0.24 -15.71
C TYR A 120 4.01 -0.09 -15.20
N PHE A 121 4.25 -0.19 -13.89
CA PHE A 121 5.58 -0.01 -13.32
C PHE A 121 6.44 -1.27 -13.33
N LEU A 122 5.85 -2.47 -13.30
CA LEU A 122 6.60 -3.72 -13.37
C LEU A 122 7.35 -3.88 -14.70
N ARG A 123 6.74 -3.51 -15.82
CA ARG A 123 7.36 -3.66 -17.15
C ARG A 123 8.70 -2.92 -17.30
N PRO A 124 8.80 -1.59 -17.00
CA PRO A 124 10.08 -0.90 -17.03
C PRO A 124 11.06 -1.38 -15.94
N MET A 125 10.58 -1.87 -14.79
CA MET A 125 11.44 -2.50 -13.78
C MET A 125 12.10 -3.78 -14.32
N LEU A 126 11.33 -4.64 -14.99
CA LEU A 126 11.86 -5.84 -15.64
C LEU A 126 12.85 -5.52 -16.77
N ALA A 127 12.55 -4.51 -17.58
CA ALA A 127 13.43 -4.11 -18.68
C ALA A 127 14.83 -3.66 -18.21
N ARG A 128 14.94 -3.08 -17.01
CA ARG A 128 16.21 -2.67 -16.39
C ARG A 128 16.75 -3.65 -15.35
N THR A 129 16.10 -4.83 -15.20
CA THR A 129 16.46 -5.86 -14.20
C THR A 129 16.62 -5.32 -12.78
N GLY A 130 15.70 -4.42 -12.37
CA GLY A 130 15.76 -3.80 -11.05
C GLY A 130 14.52 -3.00 -10.70
N GLY A 131 14.11 -3.11 -9.45
CA GLY A 131 12.98 -2.42 -8.86
C GLY A 131 12.27 -3.27 -7.82
N ALA A 132 11.28 -2.67 -7.17
CA ALA A 132 10.47 -3.38 -6.18
C ALA A 132 9.03 -2.86 -6.15
N ILE A 133 8.10 -3.73 -5.73
CA ILE A 133 6.69 -3.39 -5.49
C ILE A 133 6.28 -3.88 -4.11
N ILE A 134 5.71 -3.01 -3.29
CA ILE A 134 5.03 -3.36 -2.04
C ILE A 134 3.55 -3.15 -2.25
N ASN A 135 2.77 -4.20 -2.12
CA ASN A 135 1.31 -4.15 -2.14
C ASN A 135 0.77 -4.29 -0.71
N VAL A 136 0.04 -3.28 -0.23
CA VAL A 136 -0.52 -3.30 1.12
C VAL A 136 -1.81 -4.10 1.14
N ALA A 137 -1.69 -5.38 1.54
CA ALA A 137 -2.79 -6.30 1.84
C ALA A 137 -3.36 -6.02 3.25
N SER A 138 -3.60 -7.05 4.03
CA SER A 138 -4.02 -7.01 5.44
C SER A 138 -4.06 -8.44 5.99
N ILE A 139 -4.02 -8.61 7.31
CA ILE A 139 -4.40 -9.88 7.95
C ILE A 139 -5.84 -10.30 7.61
N ALA A 140 -6.70 -9.34 7.26
CA ALA A 140 -8.06 -9.58 6.76
C ALA A 140 -8.10 -10.42 5.47
N GLY A 141 -7.01 -10.50 4.74
CA GLY A 141 -6.89 -11.31 3.53
C GLY A 141 -6.74 -12.82 3.77
N PHE A 142 -6.47 -13.24 5.00
CA PHE A 142 -6.25 -14.66 5.33
C PHE A 142 -7.52 -15.41 5.70
N GLN A 143 -8.62 -14.71 5.97
CA GLN A 143 -9.88 -15.32 6.41
C GLN A 143 -11.10 -14.48 6.05
N PRO A 144 -12.28 -15.12 5.89
CA PRO A 144 -13.54 -14.38 5.77
C PRO A 144 -13.83 -13.62 7.07
N LEU A 145 -14.28 -12.37 6.93
CA LEU A 145 -14.66 -11.52 8.06
C LEU A 145 -16.11 -11.05 7.89
N PRO A 146 -17.06 -11.51 8.73
CA PRO A 146 -18.41 -10.94 8.78
C PRO A 146 -18.37 -9.42 8.99
N TYR A 147 -19.29 -8.70 8.36
CA TYR A 147 -19.38 -7.24 8.36
C TYR A 147 -18.24 -6.49 7.64
N LEU A 148 -17.26 -7.22 7.08
CA LEU A 148 -16.16 -6.70 6.25
C LEU A 148 -16.00 -7.53 4.98
N SER A 149 -17.07 -8.11 4.47
CA SER A 149 -17.04 -9.12 3.40
C SER A 149 -16.29 -8.65 2.15
N VAL A 150 -16.62 -7.47 1.62
CA VAL A 150 -15.94 -6.92 0.44
C VAL A 150 -14.49 -6.54 0.77
N TYR A 151 -14.25 -5.89 1.91
CA TYR A 151 -12.89 -5.52 2.32
C TYR A 151 -11.97 -6.75 2.43
N ALA A 152 -12.40 -7.78 3.17
CA ALA A 152 -11.63 -9.01 3.33
C ALA A 152 -11.34 -9.67 1.98
N ALA A 153 -12.34 -9.73 1.09
CA ALA A 153 -12.19 -10.26 -0.27
C ALA A 153 -11.18 -9.43 -1.10
N THR A 154 -11.21 -8.09 -1.00
CA THR A 154 -10.21 -7.25 -1.70
C THR A 154 -8.79 -7.51 -1.17
N LYS A 155 -8.63 -7.72 0.13
CA LYS A 155 -7.31 -7.98 0.72
C LYS A 155 -6.80 -9.40 0.46
N ALA A 156 -7.69 -10.38 0.35
CA ALA A 156 -7.36 -11.73 -0.12
C ALA A 156 -6.88 -11.71 -1.58
N PHE A 157 -7.55 -10.93 -2.44
CA PHE A 157 -7.09 -10.70 -3.82
C PHE A 157 -5.67 -10.12 -3.84
N VAL A 158 -5.42 -9.03 -3.09
CA VAL A 158 -4.10 -8.38 -3.06
C VAL A 158 -3.01 -9.34 -2.60
N LEU A 159 -3.28 -10.14 -1.57
CA LEU A 159 -2.32 -11.13 -1.07
C LEU A 159 -1.99 -12.17 -2.14
N SER A 160 -2.99 -12.83 -2.70
CA SER A 160 -2.82 -13.87 -3.73
C SER A 160 -2.14 -13.32 -4.99
N PHE A 161 -2.56 -12.15 -5.46
CA PHE A 161 -1.97 -11.46 -6.60
C PHE A 161 -0.48 -11.16 -6.39
N SER A 162 -0.13 -10.63 -5.23
CA SER A 162 1.26 -10.23 -4.92
C SER A 162 2.18 -11.43 -4.81
N GLU A 163 1.74 -12.51 -4.17
CA GLU A 163 2.51 -13.75 -4.04
C GLU A 163 2.72 -14.43 -5.40
N SER A 164 1.71 -14.40 -6.27
CA SER A 164 1.83 -14.88 -7.66
C SER A 164 2.85 -14.07 -8.45
N LEU A 165 2.76 -12.73 -8.38
CA LEU A 165 3.74 -11.86 -9.04
C LEU A 165 5.16 -12.06 -8.49
N TRP A 166 5.31 -12.28 -7.17
CA TRP A 166 6.60 -12.60 -6.57
C TRP A 166 7.19 -13.88 -7.17
N ALA A 167 6.40 -14.95 -7.24
CA ALA A 167 6.83 -16.23 -7.80
C ALA A 167 7.28 -16.10 -9.28
N GLU A 168 6.54 -15.32 -10.08
CA GLU A 168 6.85 -15.05 -11.48
C GLU A 168 8.13 -14.24 -11.69
N ASN A 169 8.56 -13.43 -10.70
CA ASN A 169 9.60 -12.42 -10.90
C ASN A 169 10.81 -12.55 -9.96
N LYS A 170 10.81 -13.48 -8.99
CA LYS A 170 11.87 -13.64 -7.97
C LYS A 170 13.29 -13.83 -8.55
N GLU A 171 13.40 -14.33 -9.80
CA GLU A 171 14.68 -14.53 -10.48
C GLU A 171 14.97 -13.47 -11.57
N LYS A 172 14.05 -12.49 -11.74
CA LYS A 172 14.15 -11.47 -12.80
C LYS A 172 14.64 -10.11 -12.29
N GLY A 173 15.12 -10.06 -11.04
CA GLY A 173 15.67 -8.84 -10.44
C GLY A 173 14.65 -7.82 -9.98
N VAL A 174 13.36 -8.17 -9.91
CA VAL A 174 12.30 -7.33 -9.36
C VAL A 174 11.69 -7.99 -8.12
N GLU A 175 11.75 -7.31 -6.99
CA GLU A 175 11.24 -7.81 -5.72
C GLU A 175 9.78 -7.39 -5.52
N ILE A 176 8.93 -8.32 -5.09
CA ILE A 176 7.51 -8.05 -4.84
C ILE A 176 7.14 -8.54 -3.43
N LEU A 177 6.47 -7.69 -2.66
CA LEU A 177 6.09 -7.98 -1.28
C LEU A 177 4.59 -7.72 -1.07
N ALA A 178 3.88 -8.70 -0.51
CA ALA A 178 2.59 -8.47 0.12
C ALA A 178 2.81 -8.06 1.59
N LEU A 179 2.50 -6.81 1.92
CA LEU A 179 2.48 -6.36 3.32
C LEU A 179 1.10 -6.62 3.92
N CYS A 180 1.02 -7.40 5.00
CA CYS A 180 -0.21 -7.78 5.68
C CYS A 180 -0.25 -7.17 7.10
N PRO A 181 -0.59 -5.88 7.26
CA PRO A 181 -0.70 -5.27 8.58
C PRO A 181 -1.83 -5.89 9.39
N GLY A 182 -1.63 -5.96 10.71
CA GLY A 182 -2.69 -6.04 11.70
C GLY A 182 -3.40 -4.70 11.90
N PRO A 183 -4.24 -4.58 12.94
CA PRO A 183 -4.81 -3.30 13.35
C PRO A 183 -3.71 -2.28 13.66
N THR A 184 -3.59 -1.23 12.83
CA THR A 184 -2.49 -0.27 12.85
C THR A 184 -3.02 1.14 13.14
N GLU A 185 -2.26 1.93 13.86
CA GLU A 185 -2.54 3.34 14.14
C GLU A 185 -2.68 4.13 12.84
N SER A 186 -3.90 4.50 12.51
CA SER A 186 -4.26 5.26 11.30
C SER A 186 -5.72 5.68 11.36
N ASN A 187 -6.15 6.54 10.43
CA ASN A 187 -7.55 6.91 10.29
C ASN A 187 -8.42 5.80 9.65
N PHE A 188 -7.87 4.59 9.47
CA PHE A 188 -8.57 3.50 8.79
C PHE A 188 -9.90 3.13 9.47
N PHE A 189 -9.91 3.00 10.78
CA PHE A 189 -11.10 2.59 11.52
C PHE A 189 -12.22 3.63 11.43
N GLU A 190 -11.87 4.92 11.46
CA GLU A 190 -12.82 6.03 11.28
C GLU A 190 -13.40 6.01 9.85
N VAL A 191 -12.53 5.94 8.83
CA VAL A 191 -12.92 5.89 7.42
C VAL A 191 -13.76 4.65 7.11
N ALA A 192 -13.44 3.52 7.75
CA ALA A 192 -14.15 2.25 7.60
C ALA A 192 -15.44 2.18 8.45
N ARG A 193 -15.79 3.25 9.17
CA ARG A 193 -17.02 3.34 9.99
C ARG A 193 -17.15 2.24 11.05
N PHE A 194 -16.02 1.83 11.64
CA PHE A 194 -16.07 0.87 12.74
C PHE A 194 -16.82 1.45 13.94
N PRO A 195 -17.67 0.66 14.61
CA PRO A 195 -18.29 1.08 15.86
C PRO A 195 -17.22 1.48 16.89
N SER A 196 -17.47 2.57 17.66
CA SER A 196 -16.54 3.07 18.68
C SER A 196 -16.19 2.01 19.74
N ALA A 197 -17.07 1.04 19.97
CA ALA A 197 -16.81 -0.10 20.86
C ALA A 197 -15.62 -0.98 20.42
N PHE A 198 -15.28 -1.02 19.13
CA PHE A 198 -14.10 -1.70 18.62
C PHE A 198 -12.80 -0.90 18.82
N MET A 199 -12.93 0.43 18.98
CA MET A 199 -11.79 1.34 19.17
C MET A 199 -11.26 1.38 20.61
N GLY A 200 -12.00 0.82 21.58
CA GLY A 200 -11.63 1.00 22.97
C GLY A 200 -12.07 -0.09 23.90
N LYS A 201 -11.27 -1.00 24.24
CA LYS A 201 -11.08 -1.54 25.60
C LYS A 201 -9.82 -2.42 25.75
N ASN A 202 -9.27 -2.99 24.67
CA ASN A 202 -8.02 -3.77 24.72
C ASN A 202 -7.29 -3.83 23.36
N GLY A 203 -7.68 -3.03 22.35
CA GLY A 203 -7.06 -3.03 21.05
C GLY A 203 -5.72 -2.28 21.08
N ARG A 204 -4.64 -2.97 21.37
CA ARG A 204 -3.30 -2.43 21.12
C ARG A 204 -3.12 -2.38 19.61
N LEU A 205 -3.29 -1.20 19.01
CA LEU A 205 -2.91 -0.94 17.64
C LEU A 205 -1.38 -1.09 17.51
N ASP A 206 -0.94 -1.56 16.37
CA ASP A 206 0.48 -1.54 16.05
C ASP A 206 0.86 -0.16 15.54
N SER A 207 2.07 0.30 15.86
CA SER A 207 2.58 1.56 15.33
C SER A 207 2.85 1.40 13.83
N ALA A 208 2.46 2.40 13.06
CA ALA A 208 2.70 2.41 11.61
C ALA A 208 4.20 2.38 11.29
N GLU A 209 5.05 2.94 12.18
CA GLU A 209 6.51 2.92 12.07
C GLU A 209 7.07 1.49 12.10
N VAL A 210 6.57 0.66 13.02
CA VAL A 210 6.97 -0.76 13.13
C VAL A 210 6.53 -1.52 11.89
N VAL A 211 5.28 -1.33 11.47
CA VAL A 211 4.71 -1.99 10.28
C VAL A 211 5.53 -1.69 9.02
N VAL A 212 5.90 -0.42 8.81
CA VAL A 212 6.70 -0.01 7.64
C VAL A 212 8.14 -0.53 7.75
N GLN A 213 8.74 -0.48 8.94
CA GLN A 213 10.10 -1.00 9.13
C GLN A 213 10.17 -2.51 8.85
N GLU A 214 9.18 -3.28 9.30
CA GLU A 214 9.09 -4.72 9.03
C GLU A 214 8.87 -5.01 7.54
N ALA A 215 8.05 -4.19 6.85
CA ALA A 215 7.86 -4.29 5.40
C ALA A 215 9.17 -4.07 4.64
N LEU A 216 9.91 -3.02 4.95
CA LEU A 216 11.18 -2.72 4.28
C LEU A 216 12.26 -3.77 4.58
N THR A 217 12.25 -4.33 5.78
CA THR A 217 13.14 -5.44 6.15
C THR A 217 12.77 -6.73 5.40
N ALA A 218 11.49 -7.05 5.30
CA ALA A 218 11.02 -8.22 4.56
C ALA A 218 11.32 -8.12 3.06
N LEU A 219 11.14 -6.93 2.47
CA LEU A 219 11.49 -6.65 1.08
C LEU A 219 13.00 -6.87 0.83
N ALA A 220 13.85 -6.34 1.70
CA ALA A 220 15.31 -6.52 1.61
C ALA A 220 15.72 -8.00 1.72
N ASN A 221 14.95 -8.80 2.45
CA ASN A 221 15.14 -10.25 2.59
C ASN A 221 14.39 -11.05 1.51
N LYS A 222 13.85 -10.39 0.46
CA LYS A 222 13.17 -10.99 -0.69
C LYS A 222 11.99 -11.90 -0.34
N ARG A 223 11.28 -11.60 0.76
CA ARG A 223 10.14 -12.40 1.20
C ARG A 223 8.91 -12.15 0.32
N PRO A 224 8.07 -13.16 0.03
CA PRO A 224 6.84 -12.97 -0.75
C PRO A 224 5.79 -12.14 0.00
N ASN A 225 5.76 -12.29 1.31
CA ASN A 225 4.84 -11.57 2.19
C ASN A 225 5.45 -11.34 3.58
N VAL A 226 4.82 -10.45 4.33
CA VAL A 226 5.06 -10.25 5.76
C VAL A 226 3.77 -9.90 6.48
N VAL A 227 3.47 -10.62 7.55
CA VAL A 227 2.49 -10.18 8.54
C VAL A 227 3.22 -9.27 9.52
N ALA A 228 2.84 -8.00 9.53
CA ALA A 228 3.53 -7.00 10.34
C ALA A 228 2.79 -6.71 11.65
N GLY A 229 3.55 -6.41 12.69
CA GLY A 229 3.04 -6.10 14.02
C GLY A 229 2.88 -7.32 14.92
N LYS A 230 2.18 -7.15 16.04
CA LYS A 230 2.03 -8.17 17.09
C LYS A 230 1.33 -9.46 16.66
N PHE A 231 0.61 -9.40 15.54
CA PHE A 231 -0.06 -10.57 14.96
C PHE A 231 0.88 -11.47 14.13
N ALA A 232 2.13 -11.06 13.90
CA ALA A 232 3.10 -11.81 13.10
C ALA A 232 3.30 -13.27 13.58
N ASN A 233 3.22 -13.51 14.89
CA ASN A 233 3.43 -14.84 15.48
C ASN A 233 2.27 -15.81 15.27
N ASN A 234 1.09 -15.35 14.84
CA ASN A 234 -0.12 -16.16 14.72
C ASN A 234 -0.45 -16.54 13.28
N TRP A 235 0.28 -16.01 12.30
CA TRP A 235 -0.04 -16.19 10.88
C TRP A 235 1.21 -16.58 10.09
N THR A 236 1.28 -17.83 9.67
CA THR A 236 2.29 -18.28 8.70
C THR A 236 1.60 -18.54 7.36
N SER A 237 2.07 -17.87 6.30
CA SER A 237 1.59 -18.15 4.95
C SER A 237 1.99 -19.57 4.52
N PRO A 238 1.09 -20.34 3.89
CA PRO A 238 1.41 -21.67 3.38
C PRO A 238 2.45 -21.67 2.24
N ILE A 239 2.77 -20.53 1.65
CA ILE A 239 3.66 -20.42 0.46
C ILE A 239 5.16 -20.47 0.79
N GLN A 240 5.57 -20.57 2.04
CA GLN A 240 6.99 -20.80 2.38
C GLN A 240 7.54 -22.16 1.90
N LYS A 241 6.74 -22.98 1.18
CA LYS A 241 7.12 -24.32 0.72
C LYS A 241 7.42 -24.44 -0.79
N TYR A 242 7.39 -23.36 -1.54
CA TYR A 242 7.67 -23.40 -2.99
C TYR A 242 8.89 -22.60 -3.41
#